data_14b8766c2844b02ca47142be7c821d88
#
_entry.id   14b8766c2844b02ca47142be7c821d88
#
_cell.length_a   1.000
_cell.length_b   1.000
_cell.length_c   1.000
_cell.angle_alpha   90.00
_cell.angle_beta   90.00
_cell.angle_gamma   90.00
#
_symmetry.space_group_name_H-M   'P 1'
#
loop_
_entity.id
_entity.type
_entity.pdbx_description
1 polymer ?
#
loop_
_entity_poly.entity_id
_entity_poly.type
_entity_poly.pdbx_seq_one_letter_code
_entity_poly.pdbx_strand_id
1 'polypeptide(L)'
;MAIKKYLNDPSTQTVVDKIIADVYPILREHCEQKGVSPWELATALVMLLSSVTSNSDLDREMLVQLTSFIMETTPDQGLFSTKH
;
A
#
# COMPACT_ATOMS: atom_id res chain seq x y z
N MET A 1 -13.53 15.45 2.78
CA MET A 1 -12.97 14.63 3.84
C MET A 1 -11.49 14.81 3.92
N ALA A 2 -10.98 14.81 5.11
CA ALA A 2 -9.57 15.06 5.32
C ALA A 2 -8.81 13.74 5.38
N ILE A 3 -8.11 13.42 4.32
CA ILE A 3 -7.30 12.21 4.28
C ILE A 3 -6.26 12.21 5.39
N LYS A 4 -5.67 13.36 5.66
CA LYS A 4 -4.71 13.48 6.76
C LYS A 4 -5.32 13.11 8.09
N LYS A 5 -6.56 13.54 8.32
CA LYS A 5 -7.24 13.24 9.58
C LYS A 5 -7.46 11.75 9.73
N TYR A 6 -7.86 11.10 8.64
CA TYR A 6 -8.08 9.67 8.64
C TYR A 6 -6.77 8.92 8.95
N LEU A 7 -5.67 9.33 8.31
CA LEU A 7 -4.39 8.67 8.50
C LEU A 7 -3.80 8.93 9.87
N ASN A 8 -4.16 10.03 10.51
CA ASN A 8 -3.64 10.37 11.82
C ASN A 8 -4.48 9.80 12.96
N ASP A 9 -5.56 9.13 12.63
CA ASP A 9 -6.40 8.51 13.64
C ASP A 9 -5.67 7.31 14.24
N PRO A 10 -5.48 7.28 15.58
CA PRO A 10 -4.71 6.18 16.20
C PRO A 10 -5.30 4.80 15.92
N SER A 11 -6.61 4.69 15.87
CA SER A 11 -7.25 3.41 15.58
C SER A 11 -6.91 2.94 14.16
N THR A 12 -6.98 3.86 13.21
CA THR A 12 -6.65 3.55 11.82
C THR A 12 -5.19 3.14 11.71
N GLN A 13 -4.31 3.89 12.37
CA GLN A 13 -2.87 3.60 12.31
C GLN A 13 -2.58 2.20 12.85
N THR A 14 -3.20 1.85 13.96
CA THR A 14 -2.97 0.54 14.57
C THR A 14 -3.35 -0.59 13.63
N VAL A 15 -4.53 -0.47 13.01
CA VAL A 15 -5.00 -1.50 12.08
C VAL A 15 -4.12 -1.58 10.85
N VAL A 16 -3.78 -0.43 10.28
CA VAL A 16 -2.95 -0.39 9.08
C VAL A 16 -1.57 -0.97 9.36
N ASP A 17 -0.98 -0.59 10.50
CA ASP A 17 0.34 -1.10 10.86
C ASP A 17 0.32 -2.62 11.03
N LYS A 18 -0.76 -3.14 11.59
CA LYS A 18 -0.88 -4.58 11.77
C LYS A 18 -1.00 -5.30 10.43
N ILE A 19 -1.79 -4.75 9.51
CA ILE A 19 -1.92 -5.34 8.19
C ILE A 19 -0.57 -5.36 7.49
N ILE A 20 0.15 -4.26 7.55
CA ILE A 20 1.46 -4.18 6.92
C ILE A 20 2.42 -5.18 7.54
N ALA A 21 2.42 -5.27 8.87
CA ALA A 21 3.31 -6.19 9.57
C ALA A 21 3.03 -7.65 9.20
N ASP A 22 1.76 -7.97 8.95
CA ASP A 22 1.37 -9.33 8.62
C ASP A 22 1.64 -9.66 7.16
N VAL A 23 1.43 -8.71 6.26
CA VAL A 23 1.48 -8.96 4.82
C VAL A 23 2.85 -8.69 4.23
N TYR A 24 3.56 -7.71 4.75
CA TYR A 24 4.84 -7.29 4.21
C TYR A 24 5.84 -8.46 4.09
N PRO A 25 6.05 -9.27 5.14
CA PRO A 25 7.00 -10.37 5.03
C PRO A 25 6.60 -11.40 3.97
N ILE A 26 5.30 -11.63 3.82
CA ILE A 26 4.80 -12.58 2.83
C ILE A 26 5.09 -12.08 1.43
N LEU A 27 4.81 -10.80 1.19
CA LEU A 27 5.08 -10.20 -0.12
C LEU A 27 6.57 -10.20 -0.43
N ARG A 28 7.37 -9.86 0.56
CA ARG A 28 8.81 -9.80 0.36
C ARG A 28 9.38 -11.17 0.01
N GLU A 29 8.97 -12.18 0.75
CA GLU A 29 9.43 -13.54 0.50
C GLU A 29 9.00 -14.00 -0.87
N HIS A 30 7.77 -13.73 -1.24
CA HIS A 30 7.26 -14.10 -2.56
C HIS A 30 8.08 -13.47 -3.66
N CYS A 31 8.36 -12.17 -3.54
CA CYS A 31 9.12 -11.46 -4.55
C CYS A 31 10.53 -12.02 -4.68
N GLU A 32 11.14 -12.37 -3.56
CA GLU A 32 12.50 -12.92 -3.59
C GLU A 32 12.53 -14.31 -4.23
N GLN A 33 11.54 -15.13 -3.91
CA GLN A 33 11.51 -16.50 -4.43
C GLN A 33 11.14 -16.56 -5.90
N LYS A 34 10.28 -15.68 -6.34
CA LYS A 34 9.76 -15.71 -7.71
C LYS A 34 10.46 -14.75 -8.65
N GLY A 35 11.37 -13.94 -8.13
CA GLY A 35 12.06 -12.97 -8.97
C GLY A 35 11.13 -11.91 -9.54
N VAL A 36 10.17 -11.47 -8.74
CA VAL A 36 9.20 -10.48 -9.18
C VAL A 36 9.84 -9.11 -9.24
N SER A 37 9.61 -8.40 -10.34
CA SER A 37 10.14 -7.05 -10.49
C SER A 37 9.25 -6.04 -9.77
N PRO A 38 9.79 -4.86 -9.44
CA PRO A 38 8.96 -3.81 -8.80
C PRO A 38 7.74 -3.44 -9.62
N TRP A 39 7.86 -3.38 -10.94
CA TRP A 39 6.72 -3.04 -11.80
C TRP A 39 5.64 -4.11 -11.74
N GLU A 40 6.03 -5.37 -11.71
CA GLU A 40 5.07 -6.45 -11.64
C GLU A 40 4.33 -6.43 -10.32
N LEU A 41 5.04 -6.20 -9.22
CA LEU A 41 4.40 -6.12 -7.92
C LEU A 41 3.48 -4.91 -7.85
N ALA A 42 3.94 -3.76 -8.34
CA ALA A 42 3.12 -2.55 -8.32
C ALA A 42 1.83 -2.76 -9.11
N THR A 43 1.93 -3.41 -10.27
CA THR A 43 0.75 -3.68 -11.08
C THR A 43 -0.24 -4.56 -10.33
N ALA A 44 0.26 -5.61 -9.71
CA ALA A 44 -0.59 -6.52 -8.96
C ALA A 44 -1.29 -5.81 -7.82
N LEU A 45 -0.55 -4.97 -7.10
CA LEU A 45 -1.12 -4.23 -5.97
C LEU A 45 -2.19 -3.26 -6.42
N VAL A 46 -1.99 -2.59 -7.57
CA VAL A 46 -3.00 -1.69 -8.10
C VAL A 46 -4.25 -2.46 -8.50
N MET A 47 -4.08 -3.65 -9.06
CA MET A 47 -5.24 -4.47 -9.43
C MET A 47 -6.00 -4.93 -8.21
N LEU A 48 -5.29 -5.29 -7.14
CA LEU A 48 -5.95 -5.64 -5.89
C LEU A 48 -6.69 -4.45 -5.30
N LEU A 49 -6.08 -3.28 -5.38
CA LEU A 49 -6.71 -2.06 -4.91
C LEU A 49 -7.98 -1.79 -5.69
N SER A 50 -7.94 -1.99 -6.99
CA SER A 50 -9.10 -1.82 -7.84
C SER A 50 -10.23 -2.78 -7.43
N SER A 51 -9.88 -4.02 -7.10
CA SER A 51 -10.86 -4.99 -6.64
C SER A 51 -11.53 -4.56 -5.35
N VAL A 52 -10.74 -4.06 -4.41
CA VAL A 52 -11.28 -3.55 -3.15
C VAL A 52 -12.25 -2.42 -3.40
N THR A 53 -11.89 -1.52 -4.31
CA THR A 53 -12.74 -0.38 -4.66
C THR A 53 -14.05 -0.84 -5.28
N SER A 54 -13.98 -1.84 -6.16
CA SER A 54 -15.17 -2.33 -6.86
C SER A 54 -16.16 -3.02 -5.92
N ASN A 55 -15.65 -3.60 -4.83
CA ASN A 55 -16.47 -4.38 -3.92
C ASN A 55 -16.85 -3.62 -2.66
N SER A 56 -16.68 -2.31 -2.66
CA SER A 56 -16.95 -1.51 -1.48
C SER A 56 -17.48 -0.14 -1.90
N ASP A 57 -17.86 0.66 -0.91
CA ASP A 57 -18.38 2.00 -1.15
C ASP A 57 -17.28 3.06 -1.20
N LEU A 58 -16.05 2.64 -1.42
CA LEU A 58 -14.94 3.58 -1.45
C LEU A 58 -15.06 4.51 -2.64
N ASP A 59 -14.84 5.80 -2.37
CA ASP A 59 -14.80 6.82 -3.39
C ASP A 59 -13.47 6.71 -4.14
N ARG A 60 -13.57 6.44 -5.43
CA ARG A 60 -12.39 6.23 -6.26
C ARG A 60 -11.48 7.45 -6.26
N GLU A 61 -12.07 8.64 -6.33
CA GLU A 61 -11.29 9.86 -6.35
C GLU A 61 -10.52 10.04 -5.05
N MET A 62 -11.16 9.76 -3.93
CA MET A 62 -10.49 9.84 -2.64
C MET A 62 -9.37 8.83 -2.54
N LEU A 63 -9.56 7.67 -3.13
CA LEU A 63 -8.54 6.64 -3.11
C LEU A 63 -7.31 7.07 -3.90
N VAL A 64 -7.53 7.74 -5.03
CA VAL A 64 -6.41 8.28 -5.81
C VAL A 64 -5.65 9.33 -5.00
N GLN A 65 -6.38 10.21 -4.31
CA GLN A 65 -5.75 11.22 -3.47
C GLN A 65 -4.96 10.59 -2.34
N LEU A 66 -5.51 9.55 -1.70
CA LEU A 66 -4.83 8.85 -0.63
C LEU A 66 -3.55 8.22 -1.13
N THR A 67 -3.61 7.58 -2.29
CA THR A 67 -2.45 6.94 -2.88
C THR A 67 -1.35 7.96 -3.15
N SER A 68 -1.72 9.08 -3.76
CA SER A 68 -0.76 10.13 -4.07
C SER A 68 -0.12 10.68 -2.79
N PHE A 69 -0.93 10.92 -1.77
CA PHE A 69 -0.43 11.46 -0.52
C PHE A 69 0.58 10.50 0.12
N ILE A 70 0.25 9.23 0.15
CA ILE A 70 1.13 8.24 0.77
C ILE A 70 2.43 8.12 -0.02
N MET A 71 2.35 8.10 -1.35
CA MET A 71 3.55 7.98 -2.16
C MET A 71 4.47 9.18 -2.03
N GLU A 72 3.91 10.35 -1.76
CA GLU A 72 4.71 11.55 -1.58
C GLU A 72 5.35 11.65 -0.21
N THR A 73 4.73 11.02 0.79
CA THR A 73 5.19 11.17 2.17
C THR A 73 5.87 9.94 2.73
N THR A 74 5.75 8.80 2.07
CA THR A 74 6.36 7.57 2.55
C THR A 74 7.88 7.63 2.41
N PRO A 75 8.60 7.24 3.45
CA PRO A 75 10.06 7.19 3.36
C PRO A 75 10.50 6.21 2.29
N ASP A 76 11.72 6.39 1.83
CA ASP A 76 12.29 5.56 0.79
C ASP A 76 12.70 4.21 1.37
N GLN A 77 11.73 3.43 1.77
CA GLN A 77 11.93 2.09 2.28
C GLN A 77 10.93 1.19 1.59
N GLY A 78 11.37 0.15 0.97
CA GLY A 78 10.46 -0.68 0.23
C GLY A 78 10.78 -2.14 0.33
N LEU A 79 9.96 -2.92 -0.34
CA LEU A 79 10.17 -4.34 -0.46
C LEU A 79 11.43 -4.64 -1.25
N PHE A 80 11.76 -3.74 -2.14
CA PHE A 80 12.94 -3.89 -2.98
C PHE A 80 14.03 -3.00 -2.42
N SER A 81 15.01 -3.64 -1.87
CA SER A 81 16.12 -2.93 -1.28
C SER A 81 17.08 -2.54 -2.37
N THR A 82 16.99 -1.32 -2.82
CA THR A 82 17.91 -0.82 -3.82
C THR A 82 19.04 -0.12 -3.11
N LYS A 83 20.16 -0.71 -3.15
CA LYS A 83 21.33 -0.12 -2.56
C LYS A 83 22.19 0.45 -3.61
N HIS A 84 22.66 1.61 -3.38
CA HIS A 84 23.50 2.28 -4.35
C HIS A 84 24.79 2.70 -3.73
#